data_4261487db20984b9aef40b4156b20bb3
#
_entry.id   4261487db20984b9aef40b4156b20bb3
#
_cell.length_a   1.000
_cell.length_b   1.000
_cell.length_c   1.000
_cell.angle_alpha   90.00
_cell.angle_beta   90.00
_cell.angle_gamma   90.00
#
_symmetry.space_group_name_H-M   'P 1'
#
loop_
_entity.id
_entity.type
_entity.pdbx_description
1 polymer ?
#
loop_
_entity_poly.entity_id
_entity_poly.type
_entity_poly.pdbx_seq_one_letter_code
_entity_poly.pdbx_strand_id
1 'polypeptide(L)'
;CFFFHAICSKVIDPFKFDELENEAAIILCQLEMYFPPAFFDIMIHLIVHLVREIKCCGPVYLRWMYPVERYMKILKGYTKNLYRPEASIVERYIAEEAIEFCSEYLEKAKPGGFPESRHDDRVGGKGSRGLQVITPSVEDLLQAHLYVLNNSNEVLPYIVKHEALVKQNNPKMSKNWVLKKHNKTFCDWFKDTIFADENASETLRKLADGPKRNVITWQGYDINRYSFYTKAQDDKSTMQNSGVTLRAESQHFASVNDANPCVASIPYFGFIDEIWELNYVKFTVCVFKCKWVDSNTGVRTDDIGFTLVDLKKLGYHNDPFIMAEQARQVFYVQDPCDERWCVVLQGKTVGVNVEDDDSYMDTYVSPLTAQITPNVVGEEEADDVHANRNDHDEGELINIV
;
A
#
# COMPACT_ATOMS: atom_id res chain seq x y z
N CYS A 1 31.07 4.92 -12.42
CA CYS A 1 29.62 5.13 -12.16
C CYS A 1 28.90 3.81 -11.84
N PHE A 2 29.15 2.71 -12.58
CA PHE A 2 28.44 1.41 -12.36
C PHE A 2 28.68 0.85 -10.95
N PHE A 3 29.91 0.83 -10.47
CA PHE A 3 30.24 0.38 -9.12
C PHE A 3 29.42 1.11 -8.04
N PHE A 4 29.42 2.45 -8.04
CA PHE A 4 28.65 3.22 -7.07
C PHE A 4 27.14 3.00 -7.22
N HIS A 5 26.64 2.84 -8.41
CA HIS A 5 25.23 2.49 -8.63
C HIS A 5 24.89 1.14 -8.01
N ALA A 6 25.76 0.14 -8.17
CA ALA A 6 25.55 -1.19 -7.60
C ALA A 6 25.56 -1.17 -6.07
N ILE A 7 26.56 -0.53 -5.44
CA ILE A 7 26.69 -0.50 -3.97
C ILE A 7 25.68 0.41 -3.29
N CYS A 8 25.14 1.42 -3.98
CA CYS A 8 24.10 2.32 -3.46
C CYS A 8 22.68 1.80 -3.72
N SER A 9 22.52 0.63 -4.30
CA SER A 9 21.20 0.00 -4.51
C SER A 9 20.56 -0.43 -3.19
N LYS A 10 19.22 -0.33 -3.10
CA LYS A 10 18.45 -0.79 -1.92
C LYS A 10 18.62 -2.29 -1.68
N VAL A 11 18.70 -3.06 -2.76
CA VAL A 11 18.86 -4.51 -2.76
C VAL A 11 20.14 -4.84 -3.51
N ILE A 12 21.02 -5.56 -2.86
CA ILE A 12 22.30 -5.99 -3.43
C ILE A 12 22.33 -7.52 -3.37
N ASP A 13 22.63 -8.14 -4.52
CA ASP A 13 22.80 -9.58 -4.62
C ASP A 13 24.09 -10.03 -3.91
N PRO A 14 24.00 -10.85 -2.85
CA PRO A 14 25.19 -11.32 -2.13
C PRO A 14 26.18 -12.08 -2.99
N PHE A 15 25.73 -12.74 -4.04
CA PHE A 15 26.61 -13.50 -4.95
C PHE A 15 27.51 -12.60 -5.81
N LYS A 16 27.19 -11.31 -5.93
CA LYS A 16 27.98 -10.33 -6.67
C LYS A 16 29.05 -9.61 -5.82
N PHE A 17 29.11 -9.85 -4.53
CA PHE A 17 30.05 -9.14 -3.66
C PHE A 17 31.51 -9.31 -4.05
N ASP A 18 31.92 -10.53 -4.40
CA ASP A 18 33.32 -10.78 -4.75
C ASP A 18 33.69 -10.15 -6.09
N GLU A 19 32.75 -10.08 -7.03
CA GLU A 19 32.91 -9.34 -8.29
C GLU A 19 33.04 -7.82 -8.04
N LEU A 20 32.19 -7.26 -7.21
CA LEU A 20 32.22 -5.82 -6.84
C LEU A 20 33.49 -5.46 -6.07
N GLU A 21 34.00 -6.34 -5.21
CA GLU A 21 35.24 -6.11 -4.47
C GLU A 21 36.46 -6.08 -5.43
N ASN A 22 36.50 -6.98 -6.40
CA ASN A 22 37.52 -6.97 -7.44
C ASN A 22 37.38 -5.74 -8.36
N GLU A 23 36.17 -5.35 -8.72
CA GLU A 23 35.90 -4.14 -9.53
C GLU A 23 36.41 -2.87 -8.83
N ALA A 24 36.18 -2.74 -7.50
CA ALA A 24 36.68 -1.63 -6.73
C ALA A 24 38.21 -1.53 -6.81
N ALA A 25 38.91 -2.65 -6.66
CA ALA A 25 40.36 -2.70 -6.75
C ALA A 25 40.88 -2.31 -8.16
N ILE A 26 40.23 -2.83 -9.20
CA ILE A 26 40.57 -2.51 -10.59
C ILE A 26 40.37 -1.02 -10.88
N ILE A 27 39.26 -0.44 -10.42
CA ILE A 27 38.99 0.99 -10.60
C ILE A 27 40.08 1.84 -9.95
N LEU A 28 40.50 1.50 -8.73
CA LEU A 28 41.57 2.25 -8.05
C LEU A 28 42.90 2.12 -8.79
N CYS A 29 43.27 0.94 -9.25
CA CYS A 29 44.49 0.75 -10.07
C CYS A 29 44.43 1.55 -11.37
N GLN A 30 43.25 1.62 -12.01
CA GLN A 30 43.06 2.43 -13.21
C GLN A 30 43.18 3.94 -12.92
N LEU A 31 42.63 4.41 -11.79
CA LEU A 31 42.75 5.80 -11.40
C LEU A 31 44.22 6.17 -11.12
N GLU A 32 45.00 5.25 -10.52
CA GLU A 32 46.44 5.48 -10.25
C GLU A 32 47.25 5.68 -11.54
N MET A 33 46.84 5.12 -12.65
CA MET A 33 47.50 5.35 -13.94
C MET A 33 47.30 6.77 -14.48
N TYR A 34 46.25 7.47 -14.08
CA TYR A 34 45.88 8.77 -14.65
C TYR A 34 45.99 9.94 -13.69
N PHE A 35 46.03 9.69 -12.38
CA PHE A 35 46.01 10.74 -11.36
C PHE A 35 47.31 10.72 -10.53
N PRO A 36 47.82 11.90 -10.08
CA PRO A 36 49.00 11.96 -9.25
C PRO A 36 48.72 11.38 -7.86
N PRO A 37 49.77 10.95 -7.10
CA PRO A 37 49.63 10.40 -5.74
C PRO A 37 48.86 11.29 -4.77
N ALA A 38 48.89 12.60 -4.93
CA ALA A 38 48.16 13.56 -4.11
C ALA A 38 46.62 13.45 -4.27
N PHE A 39 46.12 12.78 -5.30
CA PHE A 39 44.69 12.49 -5.51
C PHE A 39 44.19 11.37 -4.57
N PHE A 40 45.06 10.46 -4.16
CA PHE A 40 44.73 9.29 -3.35
C PHE A 40 44.76 9.65 -1.86
N ASP A 41 43.77 10.44 -1.45
CA ASP A 41 43.50 10.68 -0.05
C ASP A 41 42.76 9.49 0.60
N ILE A 42 42.51 9.62 1.89
CA ILE A 42 41.82 8.60 2.68
C ILE A 42 40.44 8.24 2.10
N MET A 43 39.74 9.21 1.49
CA MET A 43 38.39 9.01 0.94
C MET A 43 38.40 8.07 -0.27
N ILE A 44 39.40 8.21 -1.13
CA ILE A 44 39.62 7.34 -2.28
C ILE A 44 40.01 5.94 -1.80
N HIS A 45 40.90 5.84 -0.80
CA HIS A 45 41.29 4.56 -0.22
C HIS A 45 40.08 3.80 0.37
N LEU A 46 39.16 4.49 1.04
CA LEU A 46 38.01 3.87 1.68
C LEU A 46 37.07 3.13 0.68
N ILE A 47 37.10 3.44 -0.61
CA ILE A 47 36.29 2.78 -1.64
C ILE A 47 36.51 1.26 -1.62
N VAL A 48 37.74 0.79 -1.42
CA VAL A 48 38.07 -0.65 -1.35
C VAL A 48 37.32 -1.36 -0.23
N HIS A 49 37.02 -0.66 0.86
CA HIS A 49 36.41 -1.25 2.04
C HIS A 49 34.89 -1.29 1.99
N LEU A 50 34.25 -0.52 1.07
CA LEU A 50 32.78 -0.36 1.02
C LEU A 50 32.05 -1.69 0.84
N VAL A 51 32.55 -2.57 -0.05
CA VAL A 51 31.91 -3.88 -0.30
C VAL A 51 31.98 -4.76 0.93
N ARG A 52 33.11 -4.77 1.63
CA ARG A 52 33.29 -5.51 2.88
C ARG A 52 32.35 -5.01 3.97
N GLU A 53 32.17 -3.68 4.06
CA GLU A 53 31.23 -3.09 5.01
C GLU A 53 29.79 -3.45 4.70
N ILE A 54 29.43 -3.54 3.42
CA ILE A 54 28.08 -3.99 2.99
C ILE A 54 27.86 -5.45 3.41
N LYS A 55 28.88 -6.31 3.27
CA LYS A 55 28.82 -7.71 3.75
C LYS A 55 28.55 -7.79 5.27
N CYS A 56 29.13 -6.88 6.04
CA CYS A 56 29.03 -6.87 7.50
C CYS A 56 27.79 -6.16 8.04
N CYS A 57 27.33 -5.10 7.40
CA CYS A 57 26.36 -4.14 7.94
C CYS A 57 25.13 -3.97 7.04
N GLY A 58 25.04 -4.68 5.93
CA GLY A 58 23.97 -4.53 4.94
C GLY A 58 24.14 -3.34 3.99
N PRO A 59 23.15 -3.08 3.12
CA PRO A 59 23.23 -2.06 2.08
C PRO A 59 23.54 -0.66 2.62
N VAL A 60 24.44 0.04 1.96
CA VAL A 60 24.82 1.43 2.30
C VAL A 60 23.61 2.34 2.26
N TYR A 61 22.69 2.12 1.32
CA TYR A 61 21.46 2.88 1.15
C TYR A 61 20.64 3.01 2.44
N LEU A 62 20.62 1.99 3.31
CA LEU A 62 19.84 2.00 4.56
C LEU A 62 20.52 2.73 5.72
N ARG A 63 21.78 3.13 5.59
CA ARG A 63 22.58 3.70 6.67
C ARG A 63 23.47 4.88 6.25
N TRP A 64 23.37 5.36 5.02
CA TRP A 64 24.10 6.54 4.59
C TRP A 64 23.53 7.82 5.21
N MET A 65 24.40 8.79 5.42
CA MET A 65 24.03 10.05 6.08
C MET A 65 23.39 11.09 5.13
N TYR A 66 23.31 10.79 3.84
CA TYR A 66 22.80 11.72 2.84
C TYR A 66 21.40 12.28 3.13
N PRO A 67 20.40 11.48 3.58
CA PRO A 67 19.11 12.00 4.03
C PRO A 67 19.26 13.03 5.16
N VAL A 68 20.07 12.70 6.18
CA VAL A 68 20.29 13.57 7.33
C VAL A 68 20.94 14.89 6.90
N GLU A 69 21.94 14.83 6.01
CA GLU A 69 22.61 16.03 5.48
C GLU A 69 21.62 16.92 4.70
N ARG A 70 20.77 16.33 3.88
CA ARG A 70 19.72 17.07 3.15
C ARG A 70 18.72 17.71 4.11
N TYR A 71 18.27 16.97 5.12
CA TYR A 71 17.37 17.48 6.13
C TYR A 71 18.01 18.62 6.95
N MET A 72 19.27 18.49 7.32
CA MET A 72 20.02 19.56 7.96
C MET A 72 20.13 20.82 7.10
N LYS A 73 20.16 20.69 5.76
CA LYS A 73 20.10 21.84 4.84
C LYS A 73 18.75 22.55 4.94
N ILE A 74 17.65 21.81 5.05
CA ILE A 74 16.30 22.37 5.24
C ILE A 74 16.22 23.11 6.56
N LEU A 75 16.61 22.47 7.67
CA LEU A 75 16.63 23.08 8.99
C LEU A 75 17.51 24.34 9.04
N LYS A 76 18.64 24.34 8.34
CA LYS A 76 19.48 25.54 8.19
C LYS A 76 18.73 26.66 7.47
N GLY A 77 17.88 26.36 6.51
CA GLY A 77 16.99 27.33 5.84
C GLY A 77 15.95 27.98 6.77
N TYR A 78 15.63 27.34 7.89
CA TYR A 78 14.70 27.87 8.90
C TYR A 78 15.32 28.95 9.79
N THR A 79 16.66 29.06 9.81
CA THR A 79 17.36 30.03 10.64
C THR A 79 17.12 31.45 10.17
N LYS A 80 16.29 32.20 10.91
CA LYS A 80 16.06 33.63 10.69
C LYS A 80 16.91 34.49 11.62
N ASN A 81 17.12 34.03 12.85
CA ASN A 81 17.92 34.72 13.86
C ASN A 81 19.28 34.03 14.01
N LEU A 82 20.34 34.68 13.55
CA LEU A 82 21.71 34.16 13.61
C LEU A 82 22.26 34.08 15.01
N TYR A 83 21.70 34.81 15.98
CA TYR A 83 22.13 34.78 17.38
C TYR A 83 21.50 33.63 18.17
N ARG A 84 20.34 33.12 17.72
CA ARG A 84 19.64 31.98 18.32
C ARG A 84 19.05 31.10 17.21
N PRO A 85 19.88 30.42 16.44
CA PRO A 85 19.44 29.64 15.30
C PRO A 85 18.55 28.47 15.71
N GLU A 86 18.85 27.85 16.86
CA GLU A 86 18.08 26.74 17.42
C GLU A 86 16.62 27.10 17.69
N ALA A 87 16.38 28.29 18.24
CA ALA A 87 15.01 28.75 18.52
C ALA A 87 14.20 28.97 17.22
N SER A 88 14.85 29.56 16.20
CA SER A 88 14.20 29.77 14.88
C SER A 88 13.88 28.46 14.17
N ILE A 89 14.75 27.47 14.30
CA ILE A 89 14.56 26.13 13.70
C ILE A 89 13.37 25.43 14.37
N VAL A 90 13.37 25.38 15.71
CA VAL A 90 12.33 24.68 16.48
C VAL A 90 10.96 25.35 16.27
N GLU A 91 10.88 26.68 16.33
CA GLU A 91 9.62 27.40 16.13
C GLU A 91 9.01 27.11 14.76
N ARG A 92 9.84 27.15 13.71
CA ARG A 92 9.36 26.89 12.36
C ARG A 92 9.01 25.42 12.14
N TYR A 93 9.80 24.49 12.66
CA TYR A 93 9.53 23.07 12.57
C TYR A 93 8.17 22.72 13.19
N ILE A 94 7.92 23.17 14.44
CA ILE A 94 6.63 22.94 15.11
C ILE A 94 5.47 23.57 14.35
N ALA A 95 5.67 24.76 13.79
CA ALA A 95 4.62 25.42 13.01
C ALA A 95 4.29 24.65 11.72
N GLU A 96 5.29 24.16 11.00
CA GLU A 96 5.10 23.34 9.79
C GLU A 96 4.42 22.01 10.11
N GLU A 97 4.87 21.31 11.15
CA GLU A 97 4.26 20.04 11.59
C GLU A 97 2.79 20.24 11.99
N ALA A 98 2.49 21.30 12.75
CA ALA A 98 1.11 21.63 13.14
C ALA A 98 0.23 21.95 11.92
N ILE A 99 0.75 22.71 10.94
CA ILE A 99 0.01 23.04 9.72
C ILE A 99 -0.20 21.78 8.87
N GLU A 100 0.81 20.93 8.74
CA GLU A 100 0.70 19.68 7.99
C GLU A 100 -0.35 18.76 8.61
N PHE A 101 -0.32 18.58 9.92
CA PHE A 101 -1.33 17.83 10.66
C PHE A 101 -2.75 18.40 10.47
N CYS A 102 -2.91 19.72 10.62
CA CYS A 102 -4.20 20.38 10.41
C CYS A 102 -4.68 20.26 8.95
N SER A 103 -3.76 20.31 7.98
CA SER A 103 -4.09 20.17 6.56
C SER A 103 -4.51 18.76 6.20
N GLU A 104 -3.92 17.75 6.82
CA GLU A 104 -4.32 16.36 6.66
C GLU A 104 -5.68 16.06 7.30
N TYR A 105 -5.96 16.67 8.45
CA TYR A 105 -7.23 16.51 9.17
C TYR A 105 -8.40 17.23 8.46
N LEU A 106 -8.12 18.36 7.84
CA LEU A 106 -9.13 19.16 7.11
C LEU A 106 -9.08 18.80 5.62
N GLU A 107 -9.74 17.74 5.22
CA GLU A 107 -9.80 17.18 3.84
C GLU A 107 -10.07 18.21 2.71
N LYS A 108 -10.38 19.47 3.01
CA LYS A 108 -10.75 20.51 2.05
C LYS A 108 -10.01 21.83 2.22
N ALA A 109 -9.11 21.96 3.18
CA ALA A 109 -8.38 23.20 3.40
C ALA A 109 -7.13 23.24 2.49
N LYS A 110 -7.16 24.11 1.47
CA LYS A 110 -5.92 24.45 0.77
C LYS A 110 -4.97 25.14 1.76
N PRO A 111 -3.70 24.72 1.86
CA PRO A 111 -2.72 25.38 2.71
C PRO A 111 -2.62 26.86 2.34
N GLY A 112 -3.03 27.73 3.24
CA GLY A 112 -2.99 29.16 2.99
C GLY A 112 -1.56 29.68 2.95
N GLY A 113 -1.11 30.14 1.79
CA GLY A 113 0.16 30.87 1.65
C GLY A 113 1.42 30.03 1.35
N PHE A 114 1.30 28.74 1.17
CA PHE A 114 2.40 27.91 0.65
C PHE A 114 2.33 27.81 -0.88
N PRO A 115 3.48 27.72 -1.58
CA PRO A 115 3.48 27.42 -3.01
C PRO A 115 2.74 26.09 -3.23
N GLU A 116 1.84 26.05 -4.20
CA GLU A 116 1.19 24.79 -4.58
C GLU A 116 2.27 23.73 -4.81
N SER A 117 2.24 22.69 -3.99
CA SER A 117 3.13 21.56 -4.17
C SER A 117 2.84 20.96 -5.54
N ARG A 118 3.88 20.61 -6.29
CA ARG A 118 3.72 19.86 -7.56
C ARG A 118 2.98 18.52 -7.37
N HIS A 119 2.66 18.16 -6.14
CA HIS A 119 2.05 16.90 -5.72
C HIS A 119 0.68 17.07 -5.03
N ASP A 120 0.13 18.28 -4.94
CA ASP A 120 -1.19 18.52 -4.34
C ASP A 120 -2.31 17.69 -5.01
N ASP A 121 -2.19 17.45 -6.31
CA ASP A 121 -3.10 16.57 -7.05
C ASP A 121 -3.03 15.08 -6.61
N ARG A 122 -2.01 14.68 -5.84
CA ARG A 122 -1.80 13.27 -5.45
C ARG A 122 -2.64 12.82 -4.26
N VAL A 123 -3.12 13.74 -3.45
CA VAL A 123 -4.07 13.44 -2.36
C VAL A 123 -5.45 13.13 -2.95
N GLY A 124 -5.83 13.83 -4.01
CA GLY A 124 -7.12 13.64 -4.68
C GLY A 124 -7.19 12.46 -5.66
N GLY A 125 -6.08 11.76 -5.88
CA GLY A 125 -5.97 10.65 -6.83
C GLY A 125 -5.97 11.08 -8.30
N LYS A 126 -4.96 10.66 -9.07
CA LYS A 126 -4.81 10.99 -10.49
C LYS A 126 -4.12 9.90 -11.27
N GLY A 127 -4.68 9.53 -12.41
CA GLY A 127 -4.00 8.68 -13.39
C GLY A 127 -2.75 9.35 -13.94
N SER A 128 -1.60 8.67 -13.87
CA SER A 128 -0.31 9.24 -14.25
C SER A 128 0.23 8.68 -15.56
N ARG A 129 -0.14 7.45 -15.94
CA ARG A 129 0.37 6.77 -17.13
C ARG A 129 -0.64 5.84 -17.78
N GLY A 130 -0.55 5.68 -19.12
CA GLY A 130 -1.13 4.57 -19.86
C GLY A 130 -2.65 4.56 -19.88
N LEU A 131 -3.30 5.72 -20.06
CA LEU A 131 -4.75 5.82 -20.19
C LEU A 131 -5.27 4.95 -21.33
N GLN A 132 -6.20 4.06 -21.02
CA GLN A 132 -6.94 3.24 -21.97
C GLN A 132 -8.42 3.20 -21.55
N VAL A 133 -9.30 2.95 -22.53
CA VAL A 133 -10.72 2.73 -22.26
C VAL A 133 -11.01 1.29 -22.60
N ILE A 134 -11.53 0.55 -21.64
CA ILE A 134 -11.91 -0.86 -21.83
C ILE A 134 -13.40 -1.06 -21.55
N THR A 135 -13.94 -2.17 -22.04
CA THR A 135 -15.26 -2.68 -21.67
C THR A 135 -15.04 -4.00 -20.93
N PRO A 136 -14.98 -3.98 -19.60
CA PRO A 136 -14.76 -5.18 -18.81
C PRO A 136 -15.94 -6.17 -18.93
N SER A 137 -15.76 -7.38 -18.39
CA SER A 137 -16.85 -8.33 -18.24
C SER A 137 -17.93 -7.75 -17.31
N VAL A 138 -19.16 -8.18 -17.49
CA VAL A 138 -20.28 -7.73 -16.63
C VAL A 138 -20.04 -8.18 -15.19
N GLU A 139 -19.45 -9.35 -15.00
CA GLU A 139 -19.15 -9.90 -13.67
C GLU A 139 -18.09 -9.06 -12.95
N ASP A 140 -16.99 -8.75 -13.60
CA ASP A 140 -15.94 -7.90 -13.02
C ASP A 140 -16.46 -6.49 -12.68
N LEU A 141 -17.26 -5.91 -13.57
CA LEU A 141 -17.84 -4.58 -13.33
C LEU A 141 -18.81 -4.59 -12.14
N LEU A 142 -19.63 -5.65 -12.02
CA LEU A 142 -20.54 -5.82 -10.88
C LEU A 142 -19.77 -6.04 -9.58
N GLN A 143 -18.67 -6.80 -9.59
CA GLN A 143 -17.81 -6.97 -8.41
C GLN A 143 -17.18 -5.65 -7.98
N ALA A 144 -16.61 -4.89 -8.92
CA ALA A 144 -16.04 -3.59 -8.64
C ALA A 144 -17.09 -2.62 -8.09
N HIS A 145 -18.29 -2.61 -8.67
CA HIS A 145 -19.40 -1.79 -8.21
C HIS A 145 -19.87 -2.20 -6.81
N LEU A 146 -20.06 -3.48 -6.56
CA LEU A 146 -20.45 -4.00 -5.24
C LEU A 146 -19.40 -3.60 -4.17
N TYR A 147 -18.12 -3.66 -4.51
CA TYR A 147 -17.06 -3.24 -3.63
C TYR A 147 -17.18 -1.74 -3.27
N VAL A 148 -17.41 -0.86 -4.25
CA VAL A 148 -17.65 0.57 -4.02
C VAL A 148 -18.86 0.80 -3.14
N LEU A 149 -19.97 0.06 -3.37
CA LEU A 149 -21.17 0.17 -2.54
C LEU A 149 -20.91 -0.22 -1.09
N ASN A 150 -20.18 -1.33 -0.87
CA ASN A 150 -19.86 -1.82 0.48
C ASN A 150 -18.94 -0.87 1.27
N ASN A 151 -18.17 -0.03 0.57
CA ASN A 151 -17.25 0.95 1.15
C ASN A 151 -17.78 2.39 1.09
N SER A 152 -19.07 2.58 0.86
CA SER A 152 -19.73 3.89 0.85
C SER A 152 -20.58 4.08 2.10
N ASN A 153 -20.23 5.06 2.93
CA ASN A 153 -20.93 5.36 4.20
C ASN A 153 -22.44 5.60 4.01
N GLU A 154 -22.82 6.26 2.90
CA GLU A 154 -24.23 6.52 2.61
C GLU A 154 -25.03 5.23 2.29
N VAL A 155 -24.34 4.16 1.88
CA VAL A 155 -24.95 2.87 1.49
C VAL A 155 -25.07 1.91 2.67
N LEU A 156 -24.24 2.06 3.73
CA LEU A 156 -24.23 1.17 4.90
C LEU A 156 -25.61 0.86 5.49
N PRO A 157 -26.53 1.83 5.72
CA PRO A 157 -27.86 1.54 6.26
C PRO A 157 -28.67 0.60 5.34
N TYR A 158 -28.46 0.67 4.04
CA TYR A 158 -29.15 -0.18 3.05
C TYR A 158 -28.56 -1.59 3.04
N ILE A 159 -27.24 -1.75 3.23
CA ILE A 159 -26.58 -3.05 3.36
C ILE A 159 -27.18 -3.81 4.53
N VAL A 160 -27.20 -3.20 5.72
CA VAL A 160 -27.77 -3.80 6.93
C VAL A 160 -29.25 -4.18 6.74
N LYS A 161 -30.02 -3.27 6.11
CA LYS A 161 -31.45 -3.51 5.83
C LYS A 161 -31.65 -4.69 4.90
N HIS A 162 -30.87 -4.80 3.81
CA HIS A 162 -31.00 -5.90 2.87
C HIS A 162 -30.55 -7.23 3.46
N GLU A 163 -29.47 -7.27 4.22
CA GLU A 163 -29.05 -8.49 4.93
C GLU A 163 -30.13 -8.99 5.88
N ALA A 164 -30.73 -8.08 6.66
CA ALA A 164 -31.84 -8.42 7.54
C ALA A 164 -33.04 -8.99 6.79
N LEU A 165 -33.40 -8.42 5.62
CA LEU A 165 -34.47 -8.92 4.75
C LEU A 165 -34.15 -10.32 4.21
N VAL A 166 -32.92 -10.55 3.73
CA VAL A 166 -32.50 -11.87 3.23
C VAL A 166 -32.57 -12.91 4.35
N LYS A 167 -32.12 -12.55 5.57
CA LYS A 167 -32.15 -13.42 6.75
C LYS A 167 -33.61 -13.71 7.20
N GLN A 168 -34.47 -12.69 7.21
CA GLN A 168 -35.88 -12.83 7.57
C GLN A 168 -36.61 -13.75 6.61
N ASN A 169 -36.35 -13.61 5.31
CA ASN A 169 -36.96 -14.47 4.28
C ASN A 169 -36.42 -15.91 4.29
N ASN A 170 -35.25 -16.13 4.90
CA ASN A 170 -34.59 -17.44 4.91
C ASN A 170 -34.01 -17.76 6.31
N PRO A 171 -34.84 -17.92 7.35
CA PRO A 171 -34.36 -17.97 8.75
C PRO A 171 -33.55 -19.22 9.09
N LYS A 172 -33.62 -20.27 8.28
CA LYS A 172 -32.93 -21.54 8.50
C LYS A 172 -31.57 -21.62 7.78
N MET A 173 -31.22 -20.62 6.99
CA MET A 173 -29.98 -20.64 6.20
C MET A 173 -28.79 -20.17 7.03
N SER A 174 -27.59 -20.70 6.71
CA SER A 174 -26.33 -20.30 7.33
C SER A 174 -26.00 -18.85 7.03
N LYS A 175 -25.19 -18.21 7.90
CA LYS A 175 -24.71 -16.83 7.71
C LYS A 175 -23.99 -16.66 6.35
N ASN A 176 -23.14 -17.61 5.98
CA ASN A 176 -22.43 -17.60 4.71
C ASN A 176 -23.37 -17.65 3.50
N TRP A 177 -24.45 -18.46 3.57
CA TRP A 177 -25.47 -18.48 2.52
C TRP A 177 -26.19 -17.13 2.39
N VAL A 178 -26.56 -16.51 3.52
CA VAL A 178 -27.20 -15.18 3.55
C VAL A 178 -26.32 -14.16 2.86
N LEU A 179 -25.03 -14.15 3.18
CA LEU A 179 -24.06 -13.24 2.62
C LEU A 179 -23.87 -13.44 1.10
N LYS A 180 -23.71 -14.69 0.65
CA LYS A 180 -23.64 -15.01 -0.79
C LYS A 180 -24.91 -14.56 -1.53
N LYS A 181 -26.08 -14.73 -0.91
CA LYS A 181 -27.35 -14.28 -1.49
C LYS A 181 -27.45 -12.77 -1.52
N HIS A 182 -27.01 -12.09 -0.42
CA HIS A 182 -26.93 -10.64 -0.34
C HIS A 182 -26.09 -10.10 -1.49
N ASN A 183 -24.83 -10.51 -1.61
CA ASN A 183 -23.89 -10.05 -2.64
C ASN A 183 -24.47 -10.21 -4.07
N LYS A 184 -25.24 -11.27 -4.31
CA LYS A 184 -25.83 -11.53 -5.62
C LYS A 184 -27.01 -10.63 -5.94
N THR A 185 -27.79 -10.20 -4.94
CA THR A 185 -29.08 -9.52 -5.15
C THR A 185 -29.10 -8.07 -4.67
N PHE A 186 -28.05 -7.62 -4.00
CA PHE A 186 -28.00 -6.31 -3.37
C PHE A 186 -28.06 -5.16 -4.36
N CYS A 187 -27.29 -5.20 -5.43
CA CYS A 187 -27.25 -4.11 -6.41
C CYS A 187 -28.62 -3.84 -7.02
N ASP A 188 -29.34 -4.87 -7.44
CA ASP A 188 -30.67 -4.73 -8.02
C ASP A 188 -31.68 -4.20 -6.99
N TRP A 189 -31.69 -4.81 -5.79
CA TRP A 189 -32.55 -4.37 -4.70
C TRP A 189 -32.27 -2.93 -4.27
N PHE A 190 -31.01 -2.54 -4.18
CA PHE A 190 -30.59 -1.20 -3.83
C PHE A 190 -31.06 -0.19 -4.86
N LYS A 191 -30.90 -0.52 -6.15
CA LYS A 191 -31.38 0.28 -7.26
C LYS A 191 -32.89 0.52 -7.15
N ASP A 192 -33.68 -0.53 -7.01
CA ASP A 192 -35.14 -0.42 -6.90
C ASP A 192 -35.56 0.39 -5.66
N THR A 193 -34.87 0.19 -4.54
CA THR A 193 -35.14 0.89 -3.28
C THR A 193 -34.88 2.38 -3.38
N ILE A 194 -33.72 2.77 -3.95
CA ILE A 194 -33.34 4.18 -4.08
C ILE A 194 -34.20 4.94 -5.09
N PHE A 195 -34.55 4.29 -6.20
CA PHE A 195 -35.43 4.94 -7.20
C PHE A 195 -36.87 5.10 -6.70
N ALA A 196 -37.30 4.31 -5.73
CA ALA A 196 -38.60 4.48 -5.07
C ALA A 196 -38.62 5.57 -3.99
N ASP A 197 -37.42 5.99 -3.52
CA ASP A 197 -37.29 7.04 -2.49
C ASP A 197 -37.11 8.42 -3.14
N GLU A 198 -38.13 9.27 -3.04
CA GLU A 198 -38.07 10.66 -3.57
C GLU A 198 -37.04 11.53 -2.84
N ASN A 199 -36.69 11.20 -1.59
CA ASN A 199 -35.76 11.97 -0.75
C ASN A 199 -34.31 11.50 -0.83
N ALA A 200 -34.02 10.47 -1.61
CA ALA A 200 -32.67 9.95 -1.77
C ALA A 200 -31.70 11.01 -2.33
N SER A 201 -30.51 11.09 -1.76
CA SER A 201 -29.47 12.00 -2.21
C SER A 201 -29.10 11.74 -3.68
N GLU A 202 -28.59 12.76 -4.36
CA GLU A 202 -28.18 12.61 -5.74
C GLU A 202 -27.00 11.62 -5.87
N THR A 203 -26.08 11.60 -4.89
CA THR A 203 -24.98 10.63 -4.80
C THR A 203 -25.53 9.22 -4.73
N LEU A 204 -26.48 8.94 -3.82
CA LEU A 204 -27.12 7.62 -3.71
C LEU A 204 -27.81 7.20 -5.02
N ARG A 205 -28.49 8.14 -5.71
CA ARG A 205 -29.12 7.84 -7.00
C ARG A 205 -28.09 7.47 -8.08
N LYS A 206 -26.91 8.13 -8.08
CA LYS A 206 -25.83 7.79 -9.02
C LYS A 206 -25.16 6.45 -8.67
N LEU A 207 -24.95 6.17 -7.39
CA LEU A 207 -24.48 4.88 -6.93
C LEU A 207 -25.48 3.76 -7.30
N ALA A 208 -26.78 3.98 -7.11
CA ALA A 208 -27.82 3.01 -7.45
C ALA A 208 -27.97 2.78 -8.96
N ASP A 209 -27.71 3.78 -9.78
CA ASP A 209 -27.69 3.64 -11.25
C ASP A 209 -26.52 2.79 -11.75
N GLY A 210 -25.43 2.77 -10.97
CA GLY A 210 -24.21 2.06 -11.27
C GLY A 210 -23.23 2.81 -12.16
N PRO A 211 -22.02 2.29 -12.33
CA PRO A 211 -21.00 2.92 -13.16
C PRO A 211 -21.28 2.71 -14.65
N LYS A 212 -20.73 3.59 -15.48
CA LYS A 212 -20.74 3.41 -16.93
C LYS A 212 -20.03 2.11 -17.30
N ARG A 213 -20.52 1.44 -18.37
CA ARG A 213 -19.96 0.19 -18.86
C ARG A 213 -18.52 0.30 -19.37
N ASN A 214 -18.14 1.47 -19.89
CA ASN A 214 -16.79 1.77 -20.31
C ASN A 214 -16.00 2.31 -19.12
N VAL A 215 -14.90 1.63 -18.81
CA VAL A 215 -14.02 1.94 -17.69
C VAL A 215 -12.72 2.49 -18.23
N ILE A 216 -12.22 3.55 -17.61
CA ILE A 216 -10.88 4.06 -17.88
C ILE A 216 -9.89 3.24 -17.07
N THR A 217 -8.83 2.76 -17.72
CA THR A 217 -7.74 2.06 -17.06
C THR A 217 -6.44 2.83 -17.16
N TRP A 218 -5.61 2.62 -16.15
CA TRP A 218 -4.32 3.27 -16.03
C TRP A 218 -3.21 2.24 -15.79
N GLN A 219 -2.00 2.52 -16.23
CA GLN A 219 -0.80 1.75 -15.87
C GLN A 219 -0.11 2.32 -14.63
N GLY A 220 -0.40 3.56 -14.29
CA GLY A 220 0.08 4.24 -13.10
C GLY A 220 -0.98 5.18 -12.54
N TYR A 221 -1.05 5.29 -11.21
CA TYR A 221 -2.00 6.12 -10.49
C TYR A 221 -1.36 6.69 -9.23
N ASP A 222 -1.46 8.00 -9.06
CA ASP A 222 -0.90 8.70 -7.91
C ASP A 222 -2.04 9.03 -6.94
N ILE A 223 -1.93 8.57 -5.68
CA ILE A 223 -2.90 8.83 -4.62
C ILE A 223 -2.22 8.70 -3.25
N ASN A 224 -2.65 9.49 -2.26
CA ASN A 224 -2.16 9.43 -0.88
C ASN A 224 -0.62 9.47 -0.78
N ARG A 225 0.02 10.30 -1.59
CA ARG A 225 1.49 10.41 -1.69
C ARG A 225 2.19 9.14 -2.19
N TYR A 226 1.47 8.16 -2.70
CA TYR A 226 2.03 6.98 -3.36
C TYR A 226 1.84 7.06 -4.87
N SER A 227 2.83 6.54 -5.60
CA SER A 227 2.70 6.28 -7.04
C SER A 227 2.54 4.78 -7.23
N PHE A 228 1.32 4.33 -7.47
CA PHE A 228 1.03 2.93 -7.73
C PHE A 228 1.16 2.61 -9.22
N TYR A 229 1.72 1.46 -9.55
CA TYR A 229 1.80 0.93 -10.90
C TYR A 229 1.17 -0.46 -10.98
N THR A 230 0.80 -0.86 -12.20
CA THR A 230 0.42 -2.26 -12.44
C THR A 230 1.66 -3.15 -12.41
N LYS A 231 1.48 -4.43 -12.07
CA LYS A 231 2.56 -5.42 -12.11
C LYS A 231 3.22 -5.50 -13.49
N ALA A 232 2.43 -5.40 -14.55
CA ALA A 232 2.93 -5.37 -15.93
C ALA A 232 3.82 -4.15 -16.23
N GLN A 233 3.66 -3.05 -15.52
CA GLN A 233 4.53 -1.88 -15.62
C GLN A 233 5.82 -2.08 -14.80
N ASP A 234 5.74 -2.66 -13.61
CA ASP A 234 6.90 -2.99 -12.79
C ASP A 234 7.84 -3.96 -13.51
N ASP A 235 7.30 -4.96 -14.20
CA ASP A 235 8.09 -5.93 -14.96
C ASP A 235 8.94 -5.32 -16.10
N LYS A 236 8.64 -4.08 -16.48
CA LYS A 236 9.41 -3.29 -17.46
C LYS A 236 10.34 -2.28 -16.80
N SER A 237 10.38 -2.23 -15.48
CA SER A 237 11.12 -1.22 -14.71
C SER A 237 12.04 -1.88 -13.68
N THR A 238 13.03 -1.15 -13.24
CA THR A 238 13.88 -1.53 -12.11
C THR A 238 13.26 -1.15 -10.77
N MET A 239 12.14 -0.42 -10.78
CA MET A 239 11.41 0.01 -9.56
C MET A 239 10.16 -0.86 -9.39
N GLN A 240 9.80 -1.11 -8.13
CA GLN A 240 8.62 -1.87 -7.78
C GLN A 240 7.60 -0.95 -7.09
N ASN A 241 6.45 -0.74 -7.72
CA ASN A 241 5.38 0.13 -7.23
C ASN A 241 3.99 -0.53 -7.33
N SER A 242 3.94 -1.84 -7.66
CA SER A 242 2.69 -2.58 -7.77
C SER A 242 2.29 -3.28 -6.48
N GLY A 243 3.21 -3.42 -5.54
CA GLY A 243 2.93 -4.08 -4.27
C GLY A 243 1.94 -3.27 -3.43
N VAL A 244 0.94 -3.94 -2.89
CA VAL A 244 -0.14 -3.33 -2.12
C VAL A 244 -0.47 -4.14 -0.89
N THR A 245 -0.80 -3.43 0.19
CA THR A 245 -1.36 -4.01 1.41
C THR A 245 -2.61 -3.26 1.83
N LEU A 246 -3.51 -3.99 2.45
CA LEU A 246 -4.73 -3.49 3.06
C LEU A 246 -4.92 -4.20 4.39
N ARG A 247 -5.40 -3.49 5.41
CA ARG A 247 -5.91 -4.11 6.62
C ARG A 247 -7.42 -4.21 6.53
N ALA A 248 -7.95 -5.41 6.72
CA ALA A 248 -9.38 -5.64 6.75
C ALA A 248 -9.75 -6.56 7.90
N GLU A 249 -10.97 -6.39 8.40
CA GLU A 249 -11.53 -7.30 9.39
C GLU A 249 -11.85 -8.64 8.73
N SER A 250 -11.34 -9.72 9.29
CA SER A 250 -11.66 -11.08 8.87
C SER A 250 -12.24 -11.87 10.02
N GLN A 251 -13.27 -12.67 9.70
CA GLN A 251 -13.85 -13.60 10.66
C GLN A 251 -13.08 -14.92 10.58
N HIS A 252 -12.33 -15.24 11.63
CA HIS A 252 -11.66 -16.52 11.76
C HIS A 252 -12.56 -17.54 12.43
N PHE A 253 -12.79 -18.64 11.74
CA PHE A 253 -13.54 -19.78 12.26
C PHE A 253 -12.53 -20.86 12.71
N ALA A 254 -12.62 -21.27 13.95
CA ALA A 254 -11.81 -22.38 14.47
C ALA A 254 -12.22 -23.74 13.86
N SER A 255 -13.45 -23.86 13.35
CA SER A 255 -13.96 -25.01 12.60
C SER A 255 -15.18 -24.63 11.76
N VAL A 256 -15.59 -25.49 10.83
CA VAL A 256 -16.79 -25.31 9.98
C VAL A 256 -18.07 -25.06 10.80
N ASN A 257 -18.12 -25.53 12.04
CA ASN A 257 -19.26 -25.39 12.96
C ASN A 257 -19.08 -24.32 14.04
N ASP A 258 -18.04 -23.46 13.92
CA ASP A 258 -17.83 -22.40 14.89
C ASP A 258 -18.92 -21.35 14.83
N ALA A 259 -19.69 -21.24 15.93
CA ALA A 259 -20.78 -20.29 16.06
C ALA A 259 -20.31 -18.88 16.47
N ASN A 260 -19.07 -18.75 16.96
CA ASN A 260 -18.49 -17.51 17.49
C ASN A 260 -17.12 -17.23 16.86
N PRO A 261 -17.05 -16.84 15.57
CA PRO A 261 -15.78 -16.51 14.94
C PRO A 261 -15.14 -15.28 15.62
N CYS A 262 -13.83 -15.35 15.82
CA CYS A 262 -13.07 -14.19 16.23
C CYS A 262 -12.92 -13.21 15.06
N VAL A 263 -13.27 -11.95 15.29
CA VAL A 263 -12.97 -10.87 14.33
C VAL A 263 -11.56 -10.37 14.62
N ALA A 264 -10.69 -10.46 13.63
CA ALA A 264 -9.32 -9.94 13.72
C ALA A 264 -9.02 -9.06 12.50
N SER A 265 -8.35 -7.93 12.75
CA SER A 265 -7.82 -7.08 11.68
C SER A 265 -6.54 -7.70 11.12
N ILE A 266 -6.60 -8.20 9.89
CA ILE A 266 -5.50 -8.91 9.24
C ILE A 266 -4.97 -8.09 8.09
N PRO A 267 -3.63 -8.01 7.93
CA PRO A 267 -3.04 -7.44 6.75
C PRO A 267 -3.13 -8.44 5.57
N TYR A 268 -3.65 -7.97 4.47
CA TYR A 268 -3.62 -8.66 3.18
C TYR A 268 -2.50 -8.10 2.33
N PHE A 269 -1.79 -8.96 1.61
CA PHE A 269 -0.69 -8.60 0.75
C PHE A 269 -0.95 -9.07 -0.67
N GLY A 270 -0.57 -8.26 -1.65
CA GLY A 270 -0.79 -8.60 -3.04
C GLY A 270 -0.12 -7.61 -3.98
N PHE A 271 -0.47 -7.67 -5.24
CA PHE A 271 0.00 -6.73 -6.25
C PHE A 271 -1.13 -6.33 -7.19
N ILE A 272 -1.01 -5.10 -7.71
CA ILE A 272 -1.99 -4.50 -8.60
C ILE A 272 -1.84 -5.10 -9.99
N ASP A 273 -2.90 -5.72 -10.49
CA ASP A 273 -3.00 -6.25 -11.85
C ASP A 273 -3.53 -5.18 -12.81
N GLU A 274 -4.63 -4.52 -12.42
CA GLU A 274 -5.27 -3.47 -13.20
C GLU A 274 -5.69 -2.31 -12.29
N ILE A 275 -5.69 -1.10 -12.84
CA ILE A 275 -6.17 0.13 -12.17
C ILE A 275 -7.36 0.64 -12.96
N TRP A 276 -8.51 0.71 -12.33
CA TRP A 276 -9.77 1.10 -12.96
C TRP A 276 -10.32 2.38 -12.37
N GLU A 277 -10.82 3.27 -13.22
CA GLU A 277 -11.56 4.46 -12.85
C GLU A 277 -13.02 4.30 -13.28
N LEU A 278 -13.90 4.06 -12.31
CA LEU A 278 -15.33 3.83 -12.49
C LEU A 278 -16.04 5.18 -12.59
N ASN A 279 -16.81 5.40 -13.64
CA ASN A 279 -17.50 6.67 -13.90
C ASN A 279 -18.97 6.58 -13.52
N TYR A 280 -19.36 7.29 -12.46
CA TYR A 280 -20.75 7.44 -11.99
C TYR A 280 -21.43 8.71 -12.52
N VAL A 281 -20.93 9.28 -13.63
CA VAL A 281 -21.41 10.48 -14.31
C VAL A 281 -21.01 11.79 -13.59
N LYS A 282 -21.29 11.91 -12.29
CA LYS A 282 -20.96 13.12 -11.50
C LYS A 282 -19.60 13.04 -10.80
N PHE A 283 -19.17 11.84 -10.50
CA PHE A 283 -17.90 11.56 -9.83
C PHE A 283 -17.30 10.28 -10.40
N THR A 284 -16.03 10.11 -10.15
CA THR A 284 -15.28 8.91 -10.50
C THR A 284 -14.72 8.28 -9.24
N VAL A 285 -14.62 6.95 -9.23
CA VAL A 285 -14.02 6.18 -8.14
C VAL A 285 -12.92 5.32 -8.72
N CYS A 286 -11.71 5.47 -8.19
CA CYS A 286 -10.60 4.64 -8.59
C CYS A 286 -10.54 3.38 -7.71
N VAL A 287 -10.49 2.22 -8.37
CA VAL A 287 -10.33 0.92 -7.73
C VAL A 287 -9.15 0.17 -8.34
N PHE A 288 -8.44 -0.56 -7.51
CA PHE A 288 -7.36 -1.44 -7.93
C PHE A 288 -7.88 -2.87 -7.98
N LYS A 289 -7.71 -3.53 -9.10
CA LYS A 289 -7.92 -4.98 -9.23
C LYS A 289 -6.60 -5.66 -8.88
N CYS A 290 -6.57 -6.36 -7.76
CA CYS A 290 -5.37 -6.93 -7.18
C CYS A 290 -5.38 -8.46 -7.27
N LYS A 291 -4.18 -9.04 -7.27
CA LYS A 291 -3.96 -10.46 -6.99
C LYS A 291 -3.43 -10.58 -5.58
N TRP A 292 -4.22 -11.19 -4.72
CA TRP A 292 -3.94 -11.32 -3.29
C TRP A 292 -3.24 -12.64 -2.99
N VAL A 293 -2.32 -12.59 -2.04
CA VAL A 293 -1.69 -13.78 -1.47
C VAL A 293 -2.68 -14.44 -0.51
N ASP A 294 -2.78 -15.75 -0.55
CA ASP A 294 -3.57 -16.52 0.41
C ASP A 294 -2.98 -16.35 1.81
N SER A 295 -3.73 -15.75 2.71
CA SER A 295 -3.28 -15.44 4.08
C SER A 295 -3.00 -16.70 4.91
N ASN A 296 -3.64 -17.84 4.59
CA ASN A 296 -3.50 -19.05 5.37
C ASN A 296 -2.21 -19.82 5.03
N THR A 297 -1.84 -19.84 3.75
CA THR A 297 -0.73 -20.69 3.27
C THR A 297 0.42 -19.90 2.65
N GLY A 298 0.17 -18.65 2.28
CA GLY A 298 1.11 -17.79 1.57
C GLY A 298 1.71 -16.66 2.42
N VAL A 299 1.37 -16.57 3.72
CA VAL A 299 1.91 -15.54 4.63
C VAL A 299 2.48 -16.21 5.88
N ARG A 300 3.64 -15.78 6.32
CA ARG A 300 4.25 -16.18 7.60
C ARG A 300 5.08 -15.05 8.18
N THR A 301 5.38 -15.13 9.46
CA THR A 301 6.35 -14.25 10.12
C THR A 301 7.61 -15.06 10.41
N ASP A 302 8.79 -14.48 10.20
CA ASP A 302 10.06 -15.10 10.56
C ASP A 302 10.40 -14.90 12.05
N ASP A 303 11.52 -15.51 12.49
CA ASP A 303 11.96 -15.45 13.89
C ASP A 303 12.41 -14.04 14.31
N ILE A 304 12.64 -13.13 13.35
CA ILE A 304 13.08 -11.75 13.56
C ILE A 304 11.88 -10.78 13.56
N GLY A 305 10.71 -11.26 13.11
CA GLY A 305 9.47 -10.48 13.07
C GLY A 305 9.14 -9.90 11.68
N PHE A 306 9.89 -10.24 10.63
CA PHE A 306 9.53 -9.84 9.28
C PHE A 306 8.36 -10.66 8.73
N THR A 307 7.47 -9.99 8.02
CA THR A 307 6.42 -10.67 7.26
C THR A 307 6.99 -11.18 5.95
N LEU A 308 6.81 -12.47 5.72
CA LEU A 308 7.21 -13.18 4.51
C LEU A 308 5.96 -13.60 3.74
N VAL A 309 5.97 -13.41 2.42
CA VAL A 309 4.86 -13.77 1.53
C VAL A 309 5.34 -14.63 0.36
N ASP A 310 4.54 -15.61 -0.02
CA ASP A 310 4.72 -16.40 -1.24
C ASP A 310 3.78 -15.86 -2.33
N LEU A 311 4.31 -15.02 -3.21
CA LEU A 311 3.55 -14.36 -4.28
C LEU A 311 2.99 -15.34 -5.34
N LYS A 312 3.34 -16.62 -5.28
CA LYS A 312 2.81 -17.66 -6.15
C LYS A 312 1.54 -18.29 -5.58
N LYS A 313 1.33 -18.21 -4.26
CA LYS A 313 0.13 -18.71 -3.59
C LYS A 313 -0.94 -17.63 -3.55
N LEU A 314 -1.74 -17.59 -4.58
CA LEU A 314 -2.82 -16.61 -4.71
C LEU A 314 -4.14 -17.15 -4.16
N GLY A 315 -4.90 -16.27 -3.52
CA GLY A 315 -6.24 -16.51 -2.99
C GLY A 315 -7.20 -15.37 -3.35
N TYR A 316 -8.38 -15.37 -2.76
CA TYR A 316 -9.37 -14.29 -2.83
C TYR A 316 -9.77 -13.86 -4.26
N HIS A 317 -9.86 -14.81 -5.18
CA HIS A 317 -10.20 -14.54 -6.59
C HIS A 317 -11.56 -13.89 -6.78
N ASN A 318 -12.50 -14.09 -5.85
CA ASN A 318 -13.84 -13.52 -5.87
C ASN A 318 -13.93 -12.14 -5.21
N ASP A 319 -12.83 -11.62 -4.67
CA ASP A 319 -12.75 -10.29 -4.04
C ASP A 319 -11.44 -9.58 -4.39
N PRO A 320 -11.21 -9.30 -5.69
CA PRO A 320 -9.95 -8.75 -6.16
C PRO A 320 -9.83 -7.24 -5.99
N PHE A 321 -10.93 -6.52 -5.74
CA PHE A 321 -10.96 -5.06 -5.78
C PHE A 321 -10.69 -4.42 -4.43
N ILE A 322 -10.00 -3.26 -4.45
CA ILE A 322 -9.90 -2.31 -3.33
C ILE A 322 -10.04 -0.89 -3.86
N MET A 323 -10.51 0.03 -3.01
CA MET A 323 -10.46 1.45 -3.34
C MET A 323 -9.02 1.94 -3.29
N ALA A 324 -8.64 2.78 -4.26
CA ALA A 324 -7.28 3.31 -4.34
C ALA A 324 -6.87 4.07 -3.06
N GLU A 325 -7.82 4.75 -2.41
CA GLU A 325 -7.60 5.51 -1.17
C GLU A 325 -7.29 4.64 0.05
N GLN A 326 -7.74 3.36 0.06
CA GLN A 326 -7.47 2.39 1.13
C GLN A 326 -6.13 1.68 0.98
N ALA A 327 -5.53 1.75 -0.21
CA ALA A 327 -4.32 1.04 -0.54
C ALA A 327 -3.10 1.68 0.13
N ARG A 328 -2.23 0.84 0.73
CA ARG A 328 -0.89 1.22 1.17
C ARG A 328 0.14 0.50 0.32
N GLN A 329 1.17 1.22 -0.10
CA GLN A 329 2.19 0.64 -0.95
C GLN A 329 3.18 -0.19 -0.13
N VAL A 330 3.50 -1.37 -0.65
CA VAL A 330 4.57 -2.23 -0.15
C VAL A 330 5.46 -2.66 -1.31
N PHE A 331 6.65 -3.13 -1.00
CA PHE A 331 7.49 -3.80 -1.98
C PHE A 331 8.03 -5.11 -1.42
N TYR A 332 8.36 -6.01 -2.32
CA TYR A 332 8.72 -7.38 -2.01
C TYR A 332 10.19 -7.61 -2.35
N VAL A 333 10.96 -8.06 -1.37
CA VAL A 333 12.36 -8.41 -1.54
C VAL A 333 12.50 -9.92 -1.38
N GLN A 334 13.05 -10.58 -2.37
CA GLN A 334 13.22 -12.03 -2.33
C GLN A 334 14.12 -12.43 -1.16
N ASP A 335 13.70 -13.42 -0.39
CA ASP A 335 14.49 -13.99 0.70
C ASP A 335 15.70 -14.75 0.10
N PRO A 336 16.93 -14.36 0.43
CA PRO A 336 18.12 -15.03 -0.09
C PRO A 336 18.27 -16.47 0.41
N CYS A 337 17.61 -16.82 1.52
CA CYS A 337 17.68 -18.18 2.10
C CYS A 337 16.64 -19.12 1.51
N ASP A 338 15.51 -18.63 1.06
CA ASP A 338 14.43 -19.42 0.46
C ASP A 338 13.72 -18.61 -0.63
N GLU A 339 14.08 -18.87 -1.88
CA GLU A 339 13.57 -18.17 -3.06
C GLU A 339 12.03 -18.20 -3.24
N ARG A 340 11.31 -19.02 -2.48
CA ARG A 340 9.85 -19.08 -2.50
C ARG A 340 9.23 -17.88 -1.77
N TRP A 341 9.96 -17.30 -0.82
CA TRP A 341 9.48 -16.26 0.06
C TRP A 341 10.03 -14.89 -0.30
N CYS A 342 9.21 -13.89 -0.12
CA CYS A 342 9.59 -12.49 -0.23
C CYS A 342 9.32 -11.78 1.09
N VAL A 343 10.27 -11.00 1.57
CA VAL A 343 10.10 -10.09 2.70
C VAL A 343 9.23 -8.91 2.26
N VAL A 344 8.23 -8.58 3.05
CA VAL A 344 7.38 -7.41 2.82
C VAL A 344 7.99 -6.19 3.49
N LEU A 345 8.24 -5.16 2.71
CA LEU A 345 8.73 -3.87 3.21
C LEU A 345 7.75 -2.75 2.82
N GLN A 346 7.63 -1.72 3.64
CA GLN A 346 6.72 -0.60 3.35
C GLN A 346 7.22 0.21 2.15
N GLY A 347 6.28 0.66 1.33
CA GLY A 347 6.54 1.55 0.22
C GLY A 347 6.89 2.96 0.72
N LYS A 348 7.62 3.71 -0.11
CA LYS A 348 7.91 5.12 0.14
C LYS A 348 6.69 5.97 -0.18
N THR A 349 6.30 6.84 0.74
CA THR A 349 5.45 7.99 0.40
C THR A 349 6.26 9.02 -0.37
N VAL A 350 5.68 9.59 -1.41
CA VAL A 350 6.32 10.69 -2.14
C VAL A 350 6.07 11.96 -1.33
N GLY A 351 7.14 12.53 -0.77
CA GLY A 351 7.08 13.75 0.01
C GLY A 351 6.56 14.95 -0.79
N VAL A 352 6.07 15.96 -0.08
CA VAL A 352 5.56 17.22 -0.64
C VAL A 352 6.66 18.02 -1.36
N ASN A 353 7.94 17.75 -1.05
CA ASN A 353 9.09 18.33 -1.75
C ASN A 353 9.90 17.24 -2.45
N VAL A 354 10.18 17.43 -3.73
CA VAL A 354 11.10 16.58 -4.52
C VAL A 354 12.52 16.57 -3.90
N GLU A 355 12.80 17.51 -3.01
CA GLU A 355 14.04 17.58 -2.22
C GLU A 355 13.97 16.75 -0.94
N ASP A 356 12.75 16.36 -0.48
CA ASP A 356 12.52 15.62 0.77
C ASP A 356 12.17 14.17 0.52
N ASP A 357 12.93 13.47 -0.30
CA ASP A 357 12.83 12.01 -0.47
C ASP A 357 13.37 11.25 0.78
N ASP A 358 13.27 11.87 1.93
CA ASP A 358 13.89 11.45 3.17
C ASP A 358 12.95 11.11 4.31
N SER A 359 11.74 10.60 4.02
CA SER A 359 10.89 9.99 5.07
C SER A 359 11.44 8.64 5.58
N TYR A 360 12.73 8.60 5.89
CA TYR A 360 13.37 7.44 6.51
C TYR A 360 13.21 7.38 8.03
N MET A 361 12.65 8.41 8.66
CA MET A 361 12.63 8.50 10.13
C MET A 361 11.37 7.88 10.78
N ASP A 362 10.34 7.51 10.03
CA ASP A 362 9.09 7.01 10.62
C ASP A 362 8.87 5.50 10.48
N THR A 363 9.92 4.72 10.27
CA THR A 363 9.76 3.27 10.28
C THR A 363 10.42 2.62 11.49
N TYR A 364 10.09 3.10 12.69
CA TYR A 364 10.09 2.18 13.83
C TYR A 364 8.84 1.33 13.67
N VAL A 365 9.02 0.19 13.04
CA VAL A 365 8.05 -0.91 13.13
C VAL A 365 8.00 -1.29 14.60
N SER A 366 6.98 -0.81 15.32
CA SER A 366 6.64 -1.42 16.60
C SER A 366 6.45 -2.90 16.33
N PRO A 367 7.17 -3.80 16.99
CA PRO A 367 6.95 -5.22 16.81
C PRO A 367 5.50 -5.50 17.15
N LEU A 368 4.73 -5.93 16.15
CA LEU A 368 3.40 -6.50 16.36
C LEU A 368 3.60 -7.71 17.26
N THR A 369 3.24 -7.57 18.52
CA THR A 369 3.20 -8.69 19.47
C THR A 369 2.05 -9.59 19.04
N ALA A 370 2.31 -10.47 18.08
CA ALA A 370 1.41 -11.54 17.73
C ALA A 370 1.47 -12.58 18.86
N GLN A 371 0.41 -12.70 19.61
CA GLN A 371 0.22 -13.87 20.49
C GLN A 371 0.03 -15.09 19.59
N ILE A 372 1.07 -15.94 19.54
CA ILE A 372 1.06 -17.21 18.82
C ILE A 372 0.20 -18.19 19.64
N THR A 373 -0.93 -18.59 19.08
CA THR A 373 -1.59 -19.83 19.50
C THR A 373 -1.04 -20.99 18.68
N PRO A 374 -0.69 -22.15 19.30
CA PRO A 374 -0.04 -23.23 18.56
C PRO A 374 -1.01 -23.92 17.59
N ASN A 375 -0.57 -24.09 16.36
CA ASN A 375 -1.25 -24.87 15.33
C ASN A 375 -1.32 -26.34 15.71
N VAL A 376 -2.53 -26.87 15.80
CA VAL A 376 -2.76 -28.32 15.76
C VAL A 376 -2.90 -28.72 14.29
N VAL A 377 -1.94 -29.50 13.80
CA VAL A 377 -1.96 -30.08 12.47
C VAL A 377 -3.01 -31.18 12.44
N GLY A 378 -4.02 -31.03 11.61
CA GLY A 378 -4.94 -32.07 11.21
C GLY A 378 -5.12 -31.97 9.69
N GLU A 379 -4.61 -32.95 8.98
CA GLU A 379 -4.85 -33.14 7.57
C GLU A 379 -6.31 -33.56 7.36
N GLU A 380 -7.13 -32.67 6.80
CA GLU A 380 -8.36 -33.03 6.09
C GLU A 380 -8.60 -31.98 5.00
N GLU A 381 -8.94 -32.45 3.81
CA GLU A 381 -9.25 -31.65 2.63
C GLU A 381 -10.33 -30.61 2.98
N ALA A 382 -9.91 -29.35 3.09
CA ALA A 382 -10.83 -28.25 3.34
C ALA A 382 -11.38 -27.73 2.01
N ASP A 383 -12.67 -27.94 1.79
CA ASP A 383 -13.45 -27.15 0.83
C ASP A 383 -13.17 -25.67 1.08
N ASP A 384 -12.86 -24.94 0.00
CA ASP A 384 -12.58 -23.51 -0.03
C ASP A 384 -13.62 -22.70 0.75
N VAL A 385 -13.35 -22.43 2.02
CA VAL A 385 -14.12 -21.47 2.82
C VAL A 385 -13.62 -20.07 2.45
N HIS A 386 -14.28 -19.44 1.49
CA HIS A 386 -14.01 -18.07 1.12
C HIS A 386 -14.24 -17.13 2.31
N ALA A 387 -13.16 -16.62 2.88
CA ALA A 387 -13.23 -15.52 3.81
C ALA A 387 -13.70 -14.26 3.06
N ASN A 388 -14.80 -13.68 3.49
CA ASN A 388 -15.23 -12.37 3.01
C ASN A 388 -14.40 -11.30 3.74
N ARG A 389 -13.84 -10.43 2.95
CA ARG A 389 -13.08 -9.26 3.40
C ARG A 389 -14.06 -8.09 3.60
N ASN A 390 -14.12 -7.52 4.81
CA ASN A 390 -14.86 -6.29 5.10
C ASN A 390 -13.87 -5.13 5.24
N ASP A 391 -13.76 -4.31 4.20
CA ASP A 391 -12.88 -3.15 4.14
C ASP A 391 -13.64 -1.88 4.56
N HIS A 392 -14.33 -1.92 5.70
CA HIS A 392 -14.99 -0.73 6.22
C HIS A 392 -13.99 0.15 6.95
N ASP A 393 -14.07 1.47 6.72
CA ASP A 393 -13.29 2.46 7.44
C ASP A 393 -13.42 2.27 8.96
N GLU A 394 -12.30 2.31 9.66
CA GLU A 394 -12.21 2.35 11.11
C GLU A 394 -12.69 3.73 11.65
N GLY A 395 -13.93 4.07 11.37
CA GLY A 395 -14.57 5.27 11.87
C GLY A 395 -15.72 4.90 12.78
N GLU A 396 -15.48 4.95 14.09
CA GLU A 396 -16.45 4.83 15.20
C GLU A 396 -16.73 3.43 15.75
N LEU A 397 -15.95 3.08 16.77
CA LEU A 397 -16.38 2.19 17.85
C LEU A 397 -17.59 2.82 18.54
N ILE A 398 -18.79 2.42 18.18
CA ILE A 398 -19.97 2.68 19.00
C ILE A 398 -19.85 1.78 20.21
N ASN A 399 -19.50 2.37 21.35
CA ASN A 399 -19.68 1.78 22.67
C ASN A 399 -21.17 1.48 22.86
N ILE A 400 -21.54 0.23 22.78
CA ILE A 400 -22.82 -0.24 23.32
C ILE A 400 -22.52 -0.84 24.70
N VAL A 401 -22.98 -0.12 25.71
CA VAL A 401 -23.09 -0.57 27.11
C VAL A 401 -23.99 -1.80 27.22
#